data_a5a205976d604e590279724535dc30cf
#
_entry.id   a5a205976d604e590279724535dc30cf
#
_cell.length_a   1.000
_cell.length_b   1.000
_cell.length_c   1.000
_cell.angle_alpha   90.00
_cell.angle_beta   90.00
_cell.angle_gamma   90.00
#
_symmetry.space_group_name_H-M   'P 1'
#
loop_
_entity.id
_entity.type
_entity.pdbx_description
1 polymer ?
#
loop_
_entity_poly.entity_id
_entity_poly.type
_entity_poly.pdbx_seq_one_letter_code
_entity_poly.pdbx_strand_id
1 'polypeptide(L)'
;MEKLNLNNDLKTYLQSGVLTQPFLDAEYVKGRIDYNISQKQSEGRQISRLVSLMSWINSRVRYAQGEREFIVKNQFQRTAKEIWESGKTVGCTDFALLFAVFARQLGIPTNYLHTASVKWVKEFQENAEIDTCRGHSFCECFFDGEWMLVDPTAGRVVGKYDVEKITTPYLIGGDNEFLPYYRGLDLGERQNIRQHNDKMKNIFKCTAANNYLSEK
;
A
#
# COMPACT_ATOMS: atom_id res chain seq x y z
N MET A 1 12.86 -14.82 -6.00
CA MET A 1 12.77 -13.40 -5.56
C MET A 1 13.99 -13.15 -4.69
N GLU A 2 14.75 -12.08 -4.94
CA GLU A 2 15.81 -11.69 -4.03
C GLU A 2 15.20 -11.38 -2.66
N LYS A 3 15.76 -11.97 -1.60
CA LYS A 3 15.39 -11.59 -0.22
C LYS A 3 15.67 -10.10 -0.07
N LEU A 4 14.64 -9.31 0.07
CA LEU A 4 14.81 -7.88 0.31
C LEU A 4 15.46 -7.73 1.67
N ASN A 5 16.73 -7.38 1.66
CA ASN A 5 17.45 -7.03 2.88
C ASN A 5 17.02 -5.61 3.26
N LEU A 6 15.94 -5.50 4.06
CA LEU A 6 15.38 -4.23 4.55
C LEU A 6 16.38 -3.36 5.35
N ASN A 7 17.62 -3.81 5.51
CA ASN A 7 18.67 -3.09 6.24
C ASN A 7 19.59 -2.23 5.37
N ASN A 8 19.39 -2.20 4.04
CA ASN A 8 20.25 -1.43 3.16
C ASN A 8 19.72 -0.02 3.00
N ASP A 9 20.55 0.96 3.33
CA ASP A 9 20.43 2.40 3.12
C ASP A 9 18.98 2.97 3.13
N LEU A 10 18.50 3.29 4.33
CA LEU A 10 17.17 3.90 4.52
C LEU A 10 16.89 5.11 3.61
N LYS A 11 17.94 5.77 3.10
CA LYS A 11 17.83 6.90 2.17
C LYS A 11 17.19 6.48 0.84
N THR A 12 17.37 5.23 0.40
CA THR A 12 16.73 4.70 -0.80
C THR A 12 15.21 4.75 -0.68
N TYR A 13 14.67 4.49 0.50
CA TYR A 13 13.22 4.48 0.77
C TYR A 13 12.62 5.88 0.99
N LEU A 14 13.45 6.93 0.96
CA LEU A 14 13.02 8.33 0.92
C LEU A 14 12.91 8.87 -0.51
N GLN A 15 13.38 8.12 -1.50
CA GLN A 15 13.30 8.52 -2.90
C GLN A 15 11.88 8.41 -3.43
N SER A 16 11.59 9.18 -4.46
CA SER A 16 10.31 9.15 -5.14
C SER A 16 10.34 8.12 -6.28
N GLY A 17 9.27 7.35 -6.42
CA GLY A 17 9.01 6.59 -7.63
C GLY A 17 8.32 7.42 -8.71
N VAL A 18 8.07 6.81 -9.87
CA VAL A 18 7.45 7.48 -11.03
C VAL A 18 6.05 8.00 -10.72
N LEU A 19 5.27 7.25 -9.92
CA LEU A 19 3.88 7.58 -9.56
C LEU A 19 3.78 8.34 -8.23
N THR A 20 4.88 8.46 -7.49
CA THR A 20 4.92 9.08 -6.15
C THR A 20 5.84 10.30 -6.09
N GLN A 21 5.89 11.09 -7.18
CA GLN A 21 6.61 12.37 -7.15
C GLN A 21 5.93 13.34 -6.18
N PRO A 22 6.71 14.10 -5.36
CA PRO A 22 6.18 15.14 -4.50
C PRO A 22 5.42 16.20 -5.31
N PHE A 23 4.27 16.66 -4.81
CA PHE A 23 3.45 17.67 -5.47
C PHE A 23 2.85 18.72 -4.51
N LEU A 24 3.04 18.52 -3.21
CA LEU A 24 2.78 19.53 -2.18
C LEU A 24 4.10 19.91 -1.53
N ASP A 25 4.12 21.09 -0.95
CA ASP A 25 5.24 21.55 -0.13
C ASP A 25 5.40 20.69 1.13
N ALA A 26 6.65 20.29 1.45
CA ALA A 26 6.92 19.39 2.57
C ALA A 26 6.60 20.03 3.93
N GLU A 27 6.85 21.33 4.11
CA GLU A 27 6.53 22.05 5.35
C GLU A 27 5.01 22.20 5.51
N TYR A 28 4.28 22.39 4.42
CA TYR A 28 2.82 22.34 4.44
C TYR A 28 2.30 20.99 4.93
N VAL A 29 2.80 19.88 4.35
CA VAL A 29 2.42 18.52 4.77
C VAL A 29 2.71 18.31 6.24
N LYS A 30 3.92 18.64 6.69
CA LYS A 30 4.34 18.53 8.08
C LYS A 30 3.44 19.36 9.01
N GLY A 31 3.18 20.62 8.67
CA GLY A 31 2.32 21.49 9.46
C GLY A 31 0.89 20.94 9.61
N ARG A 32 0.35 20.29 8.57
CA ARG A 32 -0.98 19.63 8.64
C ARG A 32 -0.98 18.44 9.59
N ILE A 33 0.09 17.63 9.57
CA ILE A 33 0.21 16.46 10.44
C ILE A 33 0.42 16.87 11.89
N ASP A 34 1.31 17.83 12.15
CA ASP A 34 1.58 18.35 13.49
C ASP A 34 0.33 19.01 14.10
N TYR A 35 -0.44 19.76 13.29
CA TYR A 35 -1.73 20.30 13.71
C TYR A 35 -2.72 19.19 14.12
N ASN A 36 -2.88 18.15 13.32
CA ASN A 36 -3.77 17.04 13.66
C ASN A 36 -3.35 16.34 14.96
N ILE A 37 -2.05 16.15 15.17
CA ILE A 37 -1.51 15.57 16.40
C ILE A 37 -1.86 16.44 17.59
N SER A 38 -1.62 17.75 17.52
CA SER A 38 -1.90 18.69 18.59
C SER A 38 -3.40 18.76 18.95
N GLN A 39 -4.29 18.71 17.94
CA GLN A 39 -5.74 18.64 18.19
C GLN A 39 -6.12 17.35 18.93
N LYS A 40 -5.56 16.20 18.56
CA LYS A 40 -5.83 14.93 19.25
C LYS A 40 -5.27 14.92 20.67
N GLN A 41 -4.11 15.49 20.89
CA GLN A 41 -3.53 15.66 22.24
C GLN A 41 -4.38 16.54 23.13
N SER A 42 -4.95 17.64 22.60
CA SER A 42 -5.87 18.50 23.37
C SER A 42 -7.17 17.78 23.76
N GLU A 43 -7.56 16.73 23.00
CA GLU A 43 -8.69 15.85 23.32
C GLU A 43 -8.27 14.66 24.24
N GLY A 44 -7.05 14.67 24.80
CA GLY A 44 -6.52 13.62 25.65
C GLY A 44 -6.14 12.33 24.90
N ARG A 45 -6.00 12.37 23.58
CA ARG A 45 -5.65 11.22 22.73
C ARG A 45 -4.24 11.36 22.18
N GLN A 46 -3.44 10.29 22.29
CA GLN A 46 -2.15 10.21 21.62
C GLN A 46 -2.30 9.46 20.28
N ILE A 47 -1.80 10.05 19.20
CA ILE A 47 -1.73 9.40 17.90
C ILE A 47 -0.32 9.54 17.32
N SER A 48 0.14 8.50 16.62
CA SER A 48 1.42 8.55 15.92
C SER A 48 1.32 9.39 14.64
N ARG A 49 2.47 9.83 14.11
CA ARG A 49 2.54 10.50 12.80
C ARG A 49 1.93 9.65 11.67
N LEU A 50 2.13 8.33 11.69
CA LEU A 50 1.57 7.42 10.70
C LEU A 50 0.03 7.44 10.72
N VAL A 51 -0.58 7.37 11.90
CA VAL A 51 -2.04 7.42 12.07
C VAL A 51 -2.59 8.80 11.69
N SER A 52 -1.89 9.87 12.09
CA SER A 52 -2.28 11.24 11.71
C SER A 52 -2.23 11.44 10.19
N LEU A 53 -1.21 10.92 9.52
CA LEU A 53 -1.07 10.99 8.06
C LEU A 53 -2.22 10.26 7.37
N MET A 54 -2.52 9.02 7.76
CA MET A 54 -3.66 8.26 7.20
C MET A 54 -4.98 8.99 7.41
N SER A 55 -5.22 9.53 8.60
CA SER A 55 -6.41 10.30 8.92
C SER A 55 -6.55 11.54 8.03
N TRP A 56 -5.45 12.28 7.81
CA TRP A 56 -5.45 13.44 6.92
C TRP A 56 -5.74 13.06 5.47
N ILE A 57 -5.10 12.01 4.93
CA ILE A 57 -5.38 11.51 3.58
C ILE A 57 -6.87 11.16 3.45
N ASN A 58 -7.41 10.37 4.39
CA ASN A 58 -8.80 9.93 4.38
C ASN A 58 -9.81 11.09 4.52
N SER A 59 -9.40 12.22 5.09
CA SER A 59 -10.23 13.43 5.12
C SER A 59 -10.27 14.20 3.79
N ARG A 60 -9.33 13.93 2.88
CA ARG A 60 -9.16 14.67 1.61
C ARG A 60 -9.64 13.91 0.39
N VAL A 61 -9.57 12.58 0.44
CA VAL A 61 -9.98 11.72 -0.67
C VAL A 61 -11.04 10.73 -0.19
N ARG A 62 -12.00 10.42 -1.05
CA ARG A 62 -13.03 9.41 -0.76
C ARG A 62 -12.96 8.26 -1.76
N TYR A 63 -13.35 7.08 -1.36
CA TYR A 63 -13.52 5.97 -2.28
C TYR A 63 -14.67 6.25 -3.28
N ALA A 64 -14.42 6.01 -4.57
CA ALA A 64 -15.39 6.22 -5.66
C ALA A 64 -16.45 5.10 -5.70
N GLN A 65 -17.12 4.86 -4.55
CA GLN A 65 -18.13 3.82 -4.43
C GLN A 65 -19.29 4.04 -5.40
N GLY A 66 -19.65 3.00 -6.14
CA GLY A 66 -20.72 3.05 -7.15
C GLY A 66 -20.33 3.67 -8.49
N GLU A 67 -19.15 4.27 -8.61
CA GLU A 67 -18.66 4.90 -9.84
C GLU A 67 -17.85 3.89 -10.71
N ARG A 68 -18.47 2.81 -11.16
CA ARG A 68 -17.79 1.68 -11.83
C ARG A 68 -16.90 2.10 -13.00
N GLU A 69 -17.39 2.97 -13.87
CA GLU A 69 -16.61 3.44 -15.04
C GLU A 69 -15.38 4.22 -14.60
N PHE A 70 -15.53 5.10 -13.59
CA PHE A 70 -14.41 5.83 -13.02
C PHE A 70 -13.38 4.88 -12.41
N ILE A 71 -13.82 3.85 -11.67
CA ILE A 71 -12.94 2.84 -11.06
C ILE A 71 -12.15 2.11 -12.14
N VAL A 72 -12.84 1.53 -13.14
CA VAL A 72 -12.20 0.74 -14.21
C VAL A 72 -11.19 1.57 -15.00
N LYS A 73 -11.53 2.83 -15.31
CA LYS A 73 -10.66 3.73 -16.08
C LYS A 73 -9.40 4.12 -15.30
N ASN A 74 -9.49 4.27 -13.97
CA ASN A 74 -8.45 4.90 -13.17
C ASN A 74 -7.61 3.94 -12.32
N GLN A 75 -8.05 2.68 -12.16
CA GLN A 75 -7.34 1.71 -11.33
C GLN A 75 -5.95 1.40 -11.93
N PHE A 76 -4.91 1.56 -11.12
CA PHE A 76 -3.49 1.42 -11.47
C PHE A 76 -2.98 2.42 -12.54
N GLN A 77 -3.74 3.47 -12.86
CA GLN A 77 -3.43 4.42 -13.95
C GLN A 77 -2.91 5.76 -13.46
N ARG A 78 -3.00 6.07 -12.18
CA ARG A 78 -2.84 7.43 -11.68
C ARG A 78 -1.58 7.61 -10.83
N THR A 79 -0.99 8.80 -10.93
CA THR A 79 -0.01 9.31 -9.97
C THR A 79 -0.68 9.75 -8.67
N ALA A 80 0.08 9.85 -7.59
CA ALA A 80 -0.40 10.38 -6.32
C ALA A 80 -1.00 11.81 -6.46
N LYS A 81 -0.40 12.65 -7.31
CA LYS A 81 -0.94 13.99 -7.63
C LYS A 81 -2.33 13.91 -8.24
N GLU A 82 -2.53 13.11 -9.29
CA GLU A 82 -3.83 12.96 -9.97
C GLU A 82 -4.91 12.41 -9.03
N ILE A 83 -4.54 11.46 -8.14
CA ILE A 83 -5.45 10.94 -7.11
C ILE A 83 -5.88 12.07 -6.17
N TRP A 84 -4.93 12.83 -5.65
CA TRP A 84 -5.18 13.93 -4.73
C TRP A 84 -6.06 15.03 -5.33
N GLU A 85 -5.73 15.47 -6.56
CA GLU A 85 -6.47 16.51 -7.27
C GLU A 85 -7.91 16.08 -7.61
N SER A 86 -8.11 14.79 -7.89
CA SER A 86 -9.47 14.25 -8.13
C SER A 86 -10.34 14.18 -6.88
N GLY A 87 -9.74 14.18 -5.68
CA GLY A 87 -10.42 13.94 -4.42
C GLY A 87 -11.04 12.54 -4.28
N LYS A 88 -10.67 11.59 -5.18
CA LYS A 88 -11.25 10.25 -5.25
C LYS A 88 -10.18 9.18 -5.35
N THR A 89 -10.37 8.08 -4.62
CA THR A 89 -9.58 6.86 -4.73
C THR A 89 -10.40 5.74 -5.37
N VAL A 90 -9.75 4.81 -6.04
CA VAL A 90 -10.40 3.65 -6.67
C VAL A 90 -10.01 2.32 -6.02
N GLY A 91 -9.20 2.36 -4.98
CA GLY A 91 -8.80 1.17 -4.23
C GLY A 91 -7.58 1.39 -3.33
N CYS A 92 -7.09 0.29 -2.78
CA CYS A 92 -5.97 0.26 -1.84
C CYS A 92 -4.66 0.83 -2.43
N THR A 93 -4.43 0.62 -3.73
CA THR A 93 -3.26 1.15 -4.44
C THR A 93 -3.18 2.68 -4.35
N ASP A 94 -4.29 3.36 -4.57
CA ASP A 94 -4.33 4.83 -4.52
C ASP A 94 -4.01 5.36 -3.12
N PHE A 95 -4.57 4.74 -2.09
CA PHE A 95 -4.26 5.10 -0.71
C PHE A 95 -2.79 4.86 -0.37
N ALA A 96 -2.22 3.74 -0.83
CA ALA A 96 -0.82 3.41 -0.61
C ALA A 96 0.13 4.38 -1.34
N LEU A 97 -0.20 4.80 -2.57
CA LEU A 97 0.58 5.81 -3.31
C LEU A 97 0.56 7.17 -2.61
N LEU A 98 -0.61 7.65 -2.16
CA LEU A 98 -0.73 8.89 -1.40
C LEU A 98 0.05 8.83 -0.08
N PHE A 99 -0.09 7.72 0.63
CA PHE A 99 0.63 7.53 1.88
C PHE A 99 2.13 7.54 1.66
N ALA A 100 2.64 6.80 0.66
CA ALA A 100 4.07 6.70 0.39
C ALA A 100 4.70 8.06 0.06
N VAL A 101 4.05 8.89 -0.78
CA VAL A 101 4.59 10.21 -1.12
C VAL A 101 4.68 11.13 0.10
N PHE A 102 3.63 11.19 0.89
CA PHE A 102 3.61 12.09 2.06
C PHE A 102 4.47 11.59 3.22
N ALA A 103 4.53 10.26 3.45
CA ALA A 103 5.41 9.69 4.46
C ALA A 103 6.89 10.03 4.17
N ARG A 104 7.32 9.90 2.92
CA ARG A 104 8.67 10.28 2.50
C ARG A 104 8.94 11.77 2.64
N GLN A 105 7.98 12.64 2.36
CA GLN A 105 8.09 14.09 2.61
C GLN A 105 8.22 14.41 4.10
N LEU A 106 7.69 13.57 4.98
CA LEU A 106 7.88 13.67 6.44
C LEU A 106 9.20 13.05 6.93
N GLY A 107 10.06 12.58 6.02
CA GLY A 107 11.33 11.94 6.34
C GLY A 107 11.16 10.49 6.83
N ILE A 108 10.03 9.85 6.59
CA ILE A 108 9.75 8.46 6.98
C ILE A 108 10.10 7.55 5.80
N PRO A 109 11.17 6.73 5.90
CA PRO A 109 11.52 5.75 4.88
C PRO A 109 10.35 4.81 4.63
N THR A 110 9.88 4.75 3.39
CA THR A 110 8.64 4.05 3.05
C THR A 110 8.80 3.25 1.77
N ASN A 111 8.45 1.98 1.85
CA ASN A 111 8.39 1.06 0.73
C ASN A 111 6.91 0.77 0.39
N TYR A 112 6.59 0.82 -0.90
CA TYR A 112 5.29 0.40 -1.42
C TYR A 112 5.28 -1.11 -1.57
N LEU A 113 4.22 -1.77 -1.13
CA LEU A 113 4.08 -3.21 -1.11
C LEU A 113 2.78 -3.65 -1.79
N HIS A 114 2.90 -4.53 -2.79
CA HIS A 114 1.76 -5.17 -3.41
C HIS A 114 1.72 -6.66 -3.08
N THR A 115 0.53 -7.14 -2.73
CA THR A 115 0.35 -8.52 -2.26
C THR A 115 -0.82 -9.21 -2.95
N ALA A 116 -0.77 -10.54 -3.01
CA ALA A 116 -1.88 -11.40 -3.41
C ALA A 116 -2.50 -12.07 -2.19
N SER A 117 -3.82 -12.21 -2.16
CA SER A 117 -4.52 -13.01 -1.16
C SER A 117 -4.06 -14.47 -1.24
N VAL A 118 -3.69 -15.07 -0.11
CA VAL A 118 -3.32 -16.51 -0.03
C VAL A 118 -4.46 -17.37 -0.54
N LYS A 119 -5.69 -17.04 -0.18
CA LYS A 119 -6.88 -17.75 -0.65
C LYS A 119 -7.02 -17.69 -2.16
N TRP A 120 -6.84 -16.51 -2.76
CA TRP A 120 -6.88 -16.37 -4.21
C TRP A 120 -5.76 -17.15 -4.89
N VAL A 121 -4.54 -17.14 -4.34
CA VAL A 121 -3.41 -17.89 -4.92
C VAL A 121 -3.71 -19.39 -4.95
N LYS A 122 -4.28 -19.96 -3.88
CA LYS A 122 -4.68 -21.36 -3.82
C LYS A 122 -5.77 -21.67 -4.87
N GLU A 123 -6.84 -20.88 -4.91
CA GLU A 123 -7.91 -21.03 -5.89
C GLU A 123 -7.40 -20.94 -7.33
N PHE A 124 -6.46 -20.02 -7.61
CA PHE A 124 -5.86 -19.85 -8.93
C PHE A 124 -4.95 -21.02 -9.33
N GLN A 125 -4.26 -21.65 -8.38
CA GLN A 125 -3.45 -22.84 -8.63
C GLN A 125 -4.31 -24.07 -8.94
N GLU A 126 -5.49 -24.18 -8.34
CA GLU A 126 -6.48 -25.21 -8.62
C GLU A 126 -7.24 -24.97 -9.94
N ASN A 127 -7.53 -23.71 -10.26
CA ASN A 127 -8.26 -23.29 -11.46
C ASN A 127 -7.67 -22.02 -12.05
N ALA A 128 -6.81 -22.18 -13.06
CA ALA A 128 -6.12 -21.06 -13.74
C ALA A 128 -7.06 -20.13 -14.54
N GLU A 129 -8.34 -20.46 -14.70
CA GLU A 129 -9.33 -19.68 -15.44
C GLU A 129 -9.98 -18.57 -14.58
N ILE A 130 -9.60 -18.44 -13.30
CA ILE A 130 -10.12 -17.37 -12.46
C ILE A 130 -9.71 -16.00 -13.01
N ASP A 131 -10.69 -15.22 -13.45
CA ASP A 131 -10.46 -13.90 -14.07
C ASP A 131 -10.13 -12.81 -13.06
N THR A 132 -10.68 -12.88 -11.86
CA THR A 132 -10.54 -11.81 -10.86
C THR A 132 -9.38 -12.09 -9.92
N CYS A 133 -8.33 -11.28 -10.01
CA CYS A 133 -7.24 -11.29 -9.03
C CYS A 133 -7.68 -10.62 -7.73
N ARG A 134 -7.28 -11.20 -6.59
CA ARG A 134 -7.49 -10.61 -5.26
C ARG A 134 -6.17 -10.36 -4.57
N GLY A 135 -6.01 -9.17 -4.05
CA GLY A 135 -4.82 -8.74 -3.34
C GLY A 135 -5.04 -7.42 -2.61
N HIS A 136 -3.99 -6.92 -2.01
CA HIS A 136 -4.02 -5.65 -1.30
C HIS A 136 -2.71 -4.88 -1.47
N SER A 137 -2.76 -3.56 -1.27
CA SER A 137 -1.58 -2.70 -1.25
C SER A 137 -1.37 -2.17 0.16
N PHE A 138 -0.17 -2.41 0.67
CA PHE A 138 0.31 -1.88 1.93
C PHE A 138 1.48 -0.92 1.70
N CYS A 139 1.95 -0.30 2.78
CA CYS A 139 3.27 0.31 2.87
C CYS A 139 4.06 -0.34 4.00
N GLU A 140 5.38 -0.44 3.82
CA GLU A 140 6.32 -0.79 4.88
C GLU A 140 7.08 0.49 5.24
N CYS A 141 7.03 0.90 6.52
CA CYS A 141 7.63 2.13 7.00
C CYS A 141 8.66 1.86 8.08
N PHE A 142 9.84 2.49 7.97
CA PHE A 142 10.79 2.51 9.07
C PHE A 142 10.47 3.68 10.00
N PHE A 143 9.95 3.37 11.17
CA PHE A 143 9.47 4.35 12.12
C PHE A 143 9.80 3.90 13.55
N ASP A 144 10.31 4.82 14.37
CA ASP A 144 10.75 4.55 15.76
C ASP A 144 11.75 3.38 15.88
N GLY A 145 12.64 3.23 14.89
CA GLY A 145 13.73 2.26 14.91
C GLY A 145 13.36 0.86 14.36
N GLU A 146 12.14 0.64 13.91
CA GLU A 146 11.68 -0.65 13.37
C GLU A 146 10.86 -0.50 12.09
N TRP A 147 10.79 -1.58 11.30
CA TRP A 147 9.89 -1.67 10.17
C TRP A 147 8.48 -2.04 10.61
N MET A 148 7.51 -1.25 10.20
CA MET A 148 6.09 -1.44 10.47
C MET A 148 5.32 -1.63 9.16
N LEU A 149 4.35 -2.53 9.16
CA LEU A 149 3.38 -2.64 8.08
C LEU A 149 2.26 -1.61 8.31
N VAL A 150 1.98 -0.82 7.29
CA VAL A 150 0.92 0.18 7.30
C VAL A 150 -0.12 -0.16 6.24
N ASP A 151 -1.38 -0.22 6.63
CA ASP A 151 -2.53 -0.30 5.73
C ASP A 151 -3.23 1.07 5.66
N PRO A 152 -2.92 1.90 4.66
CA PRO A 152 -3.51 3.23 4.55
C PRO A 152 -5.01 3.21 4.27
N THR A 153 -5.51 2.12 3.66
CA THR A 153 -6.93 1.94 3.34
C THR A 153 -7.75 1.69 4.59
N ALA A 154 -7.25 0.81 5.47
CA ALA A 154 -7.91 0.48 6.73
C ALA A 154 -7.56 1.43 7.89
N GLY A 155 -6.58 2.33 7.69
CA GLY A 155 -6.09 3.22 8.73
C GLY A 155 -5.37 2.48 9.86
N ARG A 156 -4.64 1.38 9.53
CA ARG A 156 -4.03 0.48 10.51
C ARG A 156 -2.51 0.46 10.40
N VAL A 157 -1.86 0.29 11.55
CA VAL A 157 -0.42 0.04 11.66
C VAL A 157 -0.27 -1.30 12.38
N VAL A 158 0.57 -2.17 11.82
CA VAL A 158 0.89 -3.49 12.38
C VAL A 158 2.39 -3.53 12.59
N GLY A 159 2.83 -3.59 13.85
CA GLY A 159 4.22 -3.88 14.22
C GLY A 159 4.47 -5.39 14.13
N LYS A 160 5.75 -5.79 13.99
CA LYS A 160 6.17 -7.21 13.98
C LYS A 160 5.31 -8.09 13.07
N TYR A 161 5.51 -7.98 11.78
CA TYR A 161 4.86 -8.78 10.76
C TYR A 161 5.89 -9.67 10.04
N ASP A 162 5.43 -10.76 9.47
CA ASP A 162 6.25 -11.60 8.60
C ASP A 162 6.37 -10.94 7.22
N VAL A 163 7.60 -10.66 6.80
CA VAL A 163 7.88 -10.00 5.50
C VAL A 163 7.61 -10.91 4.30
N GLU A 164 7.53 -12.22 4.48
CA GLU A 164 7.28 -13.20 3.42
C GLU A 164 5.80 -13.59 3.34
N LYS A 165 5.07 -13.55 4.48
CA LYS A 165 3.64 -13.85 4.55
C LYS A 165 2.95 -12.91 5.53
N ILE A 166 2.32 -11.89 5.00
CA ILE A 166 1.60 -10.92 5.82
C ILE A 166 0.30 -11.52 6.34
N THR A 167 0.16 -11.50 7.66
CA THR A 167 -1.11 -11.83 8.33
C THR A 167 -1.62 -10.60 9.06
N THR A 168 -2.83 -10.17 8.74
CA THR A 168 -3.48 -9.04 9.41
C THR A 168 -4.46 -9.52 10.48
N PRO A 169 -4.62 -8.79 11.60
CA PRO A 169 -5.58 -9.12 12.64
C PRO A 169 -7.04 -8.77 12.25
N TYR A 170 -7.27 -8.35 11.00
CA TYR A 170 -8.57 -7.96 10.46
C TYR A 170 -8.70 -8.46 9.01
N LEU A 171 -9.93 -8.56 8.53
CA LEU A 171 -10.23 -9.00 7.17
C LEU A 171 -10.17 -7.85 6.17
N ILE A 172 -9.61 -8.13 5.00
CA ILE A 172 -9.54 -7.23 3.85
C ILE A 172 -10.20 -7.95 2.68
N GLY A 173 -11.42 -7.53 2.32
CA GLY A 173 -12.18 -8.22 1.28
C GLY A 173 -12.51 -9.68 1.60
N GLY A 174 -12.54 -10.06 2.89
CA GLY A 174 -12.76 -11.42 3.35
C GLY A 174 -11.49 -12.23 3.61
N ASP A 175 -10.31 -11.68 3.31
CA ASP A 175 -9.00 -12.33 3.47
C ASP A 175 -8.19 -11.62 4.56
N ASN A 176 -7.29 -12.34 5.22
CA ASN A 176 -6.37 -11.78 6.22
C ASN A 176 -4.92 -12.26 6.06
N GLU A 177 -4.66 -13.12 5.09
CA GLU A 177 -3.33 -13.61 4.75
C GLU A 177 -2.96 -13.21 3.32
N PHE A 178 -1.75 -12.66 3.16
CA PHE A 178 -1.30 -12.09 1.89
C PHE A 178 0.14 -12.48 1.61
N LEU A 179 0.44 -12.83 0.35
CA LEU A 179 1.78 -13.09 -0.16
C LEU A 179 2.30 -11.84 -0.86
N PRO A 180 3.38 -11.23 -0.38
CA PRO A 180 4.07 -10.17 -1.08
C PRO A 180 4.63 -10.65 -2.41
N TYR A 181 4.37 -9.94 -3.50
CA TYR A 181 4.96 -10.27 -4.80
C TYR A 181 5.67 -9.09 -5.46
N TYR A 182 5.48 -7.89 -4.94
CA TYR A 182 6.18 -6.71 -5.42
C TYR A 182 6.46 -5.74 -4.26
N ARG A 183 7.70 -5.26 -4.21
CA ARG A 183 8.16 -4.20 -3.34
C ARG A 183 8.90 -3.15 -4.16
N GLY A 184 8.70 -1.88 -3.86
CA GLY A 184 9.36 -0.79 -4.56
C GLY A 184 8.95 0.59 -4.07
N LEU A 185 9.38 1.62 -4.78
CA LEU A 185 8.99 3.00 -4.45
C LEU A 185 7.50 3.28 -4.77
N ASP A 186 7.00 2.68 -5.82
CA ASP A 186 5.58 2.63 -6.24
C ASP A 186 5.37 1.48 -7.23
N LEU A 187 4.33 1.49 -8.05
CA LEU A 187 4.09 0.46 -9.07
C LEU A 187 5.11 0.45 -10.22
N GLY A 188 5.98 1.47 -10.32
CA GLY A 188 6.97 1.65 -11.37
C GLY A 188 6.40 2.19 -12.68
N GLU A 189 5.19 1.85 -13.04
CA GLU A 189 4.53 2.27 -14.28
C GLU A 189 3.01 2.30 -14.13
N ARG A 190 2.34 3.01 -15.05
CA ARG A 190 0.88 2.95 -15.18
C ARG A 190 0.48 1.63 -15.86
N GLN A 191 -0.54 0.97 -15.31
CA GLN A 191 -1.04 -0.31 -15.81
C GLN A 191 -2.57 -0.25 -15.88
N ASN A 192 -3.19 -0.85 -16.89
CA ASN A 192 -4.61 -1.12 -16.81
C ASN A 192 -4.88 -2.40 -15.99
N ILE A 193 -6.14 -2.61 -15.61
CA ILE A 193 -6.55 -3.76 -14.77
C ILE A 193 -6.11 -5.09 -15.39
N ARG A 194 -6.23 -5.24 -16.73
CA ARG A 194 -5.85 -6.47 -17.42
C ARG A 194 -4.34 -6.72 -17.32
N GLN A 195 -3.52 -5.71 -17.66
CA GLN A 195 -2.07 -5.81 -17.54
C GLN A 195 -1.62 -6.17 -16.12
N HIS A 196 -2.26 -5.54 -15.13
CA HIS A 196 -1.98 -5.83 -13.73
C HIS A 196 -2.34 -7.28 -13.36
N ASN A 197 -3.53 -7.74 -13.75
CA ASN A 197 -3.98 -9.11 -13.51
C ASN A 197 -3.10 -10.13 -14.21
N ASP A 198 -2.71 -9.88 -15.47
CA ASP A 198 -1.83 -10.78 -16.25
C ASP A 198 -0.45 -10.88 -15.59
N LYS A 199 0.11 -9.75 -15.12
CA LYS A 199 1.38 -9.74 -14.38
C LYS A 199 1.28 -10.58 -13.10
N MET A 200 0.23 -10.38 -12.31
CA MET A 200 -0.01 -11.11 -11.08
C MET A 200 -0.19 -12.62 -11.34
N LYS A 201 -1.01 -13.00 -12.33
CA LYS A 201 -1.21 -14.39 -12.74
C LYS A 201 0.11 -15.04 -13.18
N ASN A 202 0.92 -14.34 -13.96
CA ASN A 202 2.21 -14.86 -14.43
C ASN A 202 3.19 -15.13 -13.28
N ILE A 203 3.22 -14.27 -12.26
CA ILE A 203 4.04 -14.47 -11.06
C ILE A 203 3.64 -15.75 -10.33
N PHE A 204 2.34 -16.00 -10.16
CA PHE A 204 1.84 -17.16 -9.41
C PHE A 204 1.63 -18.42 -10.23
N LYS A 205 1.78 -18.39 -11.57
CA LYS A 205 1.89 -19.57 -12.42
C LYS A 205 3.24 -20.29 -12.29
N CYS A 206 4.31 -19.56 -12.00
CA CYS A 206 5.63 -20.12 -11.87
C CYS A 206 5.77 -20.93 -10.58
N THR A 207 6.38 -22.10 -10.66
CA THR A 207 6.51 -23.14 -9.62
C THR A 207 7.11 -22.68 -8.29
N ALA A 208 7.76 -21.52 -8.26
CA ALA A 208 8.30 -20.91 -7.03
C ALA A 208 7.22 -20.51 -6.02
N ALA A 209 5.97 -20.28 -6.44
CA ALA A 209 4.87 -19.99 -5.54
C ALA A 209 4.45 -21.20 -4.69
N ASN A 210 4.71 -22.43 -5.15
CA ASN A 210 4.40 -23.65 -4.42
C ASN A 210 5.22 -23.80 -3.12
N ASN A 211 6.42 -23.21 -3.06
CA ASN A 211 7.25 -23.28 -1.85
C ASN A 211 6.64 -22.46 -0.69
N TYR A 212 5.86 -21.43 -0.97
CA TYR A 212 5.19 -20.63 0.06
C TYR A 212 3.95 -21.30 0.67
N LEU A 213 3.40 -22.31 -0.01
CA LEU A 213 2.18 -23.00 0.42
C LEU A 213 2.50 -24.38 1.05
N SER A 214 3.71 -24.88 0.89
CA SER A 214 4.12 -26.23 1.33
C SER A 214 4.77 -26.29 2.71
N GLU A 215 5.13 -25.18 3.32
CA GLU A 215 5.63 -25.16 4.70
C GLU A 215 4.46 -25.04 5.69
N LYS A 216 3.91 -26.20 6.03
CA LYS A 216 3.11 -26.45 7.23
C LYS A 216 3.79 -27.49 8.08
#